data_7cf2f56cd786426aa62f336111a4bcab
#
_entry.id   7cf2f56cd786426aa62f336111a4bcab
#
_cell.length_a   1.000
_cell.length_b   1.000
_cell.length_c   1.000
_cell.angle_alpha   90.00
_cell.angle_beta   90.00
_cell.angle_gamma   90.00
#
_symmetry.space_group_name_H-M   'P 1'
#
loop_
_entity.id
_entity.type
_entity.pdbx_description
1 polymer ?
#
loop_
_entity_poly.entity_id
_entity_poly.type
_entity_poly.pdbx_seq_one_letter_code
_entity_poly.pdbx_strand_id
1 'polypeptide(L)'
;MSLKIVVLAKQVPDTRNVGKDAMTAEGTVNRAALPAIFNPEDLNALEQALRLKEQNPGSTVGILTMGPPRAAEVIREGLYRGADTGWLLTDRLFAGADTLATSYALATAIQKIGDVDVVIGGRQAIDGDTAQVGPQVAQKLGLSQVTYAEEILKCEDGKLTIRRHIDGGVETVEAPMPLVVTVTGSAAPCRPANAKLVMKYKRATAPMERKPEDKYNYLYEERPYLTLNQWTVADVDGDPQQCGLSGSPTKVKAVKNIVFQAKESKTLTGCDADIECLIKELLDEKIIG
;
A
#
# COMPACT_ATOMS: atom_id res chain seq x y z
N MET A 1 18.13 17.51 8.50
CA MET A 1 17.13 18.14 7.59
C MET A 1 15.74 17.67 8.03
N SER A 2 14.73 18.52 8.04
CA SER A 2 13.36 18.11 8.35
C SER A 2 12.67 17.71 7.06
N LEU A 3 12.08 16.50 7.00
CA LEU A 3 11.47 15.94 5.81
C LEU A 3 9.95 15.80 5.96
N LYS A 4 9.22 16.08 4.89
CA LYS A 4 7.80 15.73 4.76
C LYS A 4 7.68 14.45 3.93
N ILE A 5 7.32 13.35 4.57
CA ILE A 5 7.26 12.01 3.99
C ILE A 5 5.80 11.60 3.85
N VAL A 6 5.39 11.16 2.66
CA VAL A 6 4.05 10.62 2.41
C VAL A 6 4.17 9.15 2.09
N VAL A 7 3.46 8.32 2.86
CA VAL A 7 3.36 6.88 2.61
C VAL A 7 2.06 6.58 1.87
N LEU A 8 2.18 5.99 0.68
CA LEU A 8 1.05 5.45 -0.05
C LEU A 8 0.67 4.11 0.57
N ALA A 9 -0.57 3.96 0.98
CA ALA A 9 -1.03 2.75 1.62
C ALA A 9 -2.40 2.33 1.10
N LYS A 10 -2.59 1.03 0.90
CA LYS A 10 -3.84 0.45 0.39
C LYS A 10 -4.45 -0.52 1.39
N GLN A 11 -5.77 -0.43 1.56
CA GLN A 11 -6.54 -1.48 2.19
C GLN A 11 -6.82 -2.58 1.16
N VAL A 12 -6.42 -3.80 1.45
CA VAL A 12 -6.58 -4.96 0.56
C VAL A 12 -7.32 -6.09 1.27
N PRO A 13 -8.02 -6.98 0.54
CA PRO A 13 -8.55 -8.19 1.15
C PRO A 13 -7.41 -9.13 1.57
N ASP A 14 -7.56 -9.75 2.76
CA ASP A 14 -6.61 -10.75 3.23
C ASP A 14 -6.75 -12.05 2.42
N THR A 15 -5.88 -12.22 1.43
CA THR A 15 -5.86 -13.41 0.57
C THR A 15 -5.12 -14.60 1.18
N ARG A 16 -4.46 -14.43 2.33
CA ARG A 16 -3.71 -15.48 3.02
C ARG A 16 -4.58 -16.27 4.01
N ASN A 17 -5.59 -15.63 4.62
CA ASN A 17 -6.49 -16.21 5.60
C ASN A 17 -7.88 -16.43 5.01
N VAL A 18 -7.97 -17.24 3.96
CA VAL A 18 -9.24 -17.58 3.33
C VAL A 18 -9.96 -18.63 4.18
N GLY A 19 -10.86 -18.18 5.08
CA GLY A 19 -11.72 -19.07 5.86
C GLY A 19 -12.78 -19.77 4.98
N LYS A 20 -13.43 -20.81 5.51
CA LYS A 20 -14.48 -21.54 4.80
C LYS A 20 -15.65 -20.65 4.35
N ASP A 21 -15.96 -19.60 5.10
CA ASP A 21 -17.02 -18.64 4.80
C ASP A 21 -16.67 -17.65 3.70
N ALA A 22 -15.39 -17.61 3.28
CA ALA A 22 -14.93 -16.77 2.19
C ALA A 22 -15.09 -17.41 0.81
N MET A 23 -15.59 -18.64 0.74
CA MET A 23 -15.87 -19.33 -0.51
C MET A 23 -17.36 -19.23 -0.84
N THR A 24 -17.66 -18.89 -2.09
CA THR A 24 -19.05 -18.97 -2.60
C THR A 24 -19.44 -20.42 -2.84
N ALA A 25 -20.74 -20.68 -2.97
CA ALA A 25 -21.23 -22.02 -3.32
C ALA A 25 -20.68 -22.55 -4.66
N GLU A 26 -20.28 -21.64 -5.55
CA GLU A 26 -19.66 -21.95 -6.86
C GLU A 26 -18.14 -22.17 -6.76
N GLY A 27 -17.54 -22.19 -5.55
CA GLY A 27 -16.12 -22.42 -5.33
C GLY A 27 -15.21 -21.21 -5.66
N THR A 28 -15.78 -20.01 -5.73
CA THR A 28 -15.03 -18.77 -5.93
C THR A 28 -14.84 -18.02 -4.61
N VAL A 29 -13.76 -17.22 -4.50
CA VAL A 29 -13.53 -16.41 -3.29
C VAL A 29 -14.45 -15.20 -3.28
N ASN A 30 -15.27 -15.07 -2.24
CA ASN A 30 -16.03 -13.87 -1.96
C ASN A 30 -15.12 -12.83 -1.30
N ARG A 31 -14.52 -11.97 -2.11
CA ARG A 31 -13.60 -10.90 -1.64
C ARG A 31 -14.26 -9.94 -0.64
N ALA A 32 -15.58 -9.78 -0.68
CA ALA A 32 -16.28 -8.93 0.25
C ALA A 32 -16.40 -9.55 1.66
N ALA A 33 -16.29 -10.87 1.77
CA ALA A 33 -16.31 -11.59 3.03
C ALA A 33 -14.91 -11.75 3.66
N LEU A 34 -13.82 -11.40 2.92
CA LEU A 34 -12.48 -11.43 3.47
C LEU A 34 -12.25 -10.24 4.41
N PRO A 35 -11.54 -10.45 5.53
CA PRO A 35 -11.03 -9.34 6.33
C PRO A 35 -10.22 -8.40 5.45
N ALA A 36 -10.38 -7.10 5.68
CA ALA A 36 -9.57 -6.09 5.01
C ALA A 36 -8.34 -5.80 5.88
N ILE A 37 -7.16 -5.81 5.27
CA ILE A 37 -5.88 -5.58 5.93
C ILE A 37 -5.10 -4.44 5.27
N PHE A 38 -4.14 -3.91 5.98
CA PHE A 38 -3.09 -3.06 5.41
C PHE A 38 -2.26 -3.88 4.44
N ASN A 39 -2.00 -3.38 3.22
CA ASN A 39 -1.17 -4.09 2.26
C ASN A 39 0.24 -4.38 2.85
N PRO A 40 0.72 -5.63 2.84
CA PRO A 40 1.96 -5.99 3.50
C PRO A 40 3.20 -5.20 3.04
N GLU A 41 3.37 -4.98 1.75
CA GLU A 41 4.52 -4.20 1.24
C GLU A 41 4.41 -2.71 1.60
N ASP A 42 3.19 -2.17 1.77
CA ASP A 42 3.00 -0.80 2.25
C ASP A 42 3.34 -0.67 3.74
N LEU A 43 3.20 -1.75 4.53
CA LEU A 43 3.72 -1.79 5.90
C LEU A 43 5.25 -1.75 5.94
N ASN A 44 5.94 -2.46 5.02
CA ASN A 44 7.39 -2.33 4.88
C ASN A 44 7.79 -0.90 4.50
N ALA A 45 7.03 -0.28 3.58
CA ALA A 45 7.22 1.13 3.20
C ALA A 45 7.04 2.09 4.39
N LEU A 46 6.02 1.86 5.22
CA LEU A 46 5.81 2.63 6.44
C LEU A 46 6.99 2.51 7.41
N GLU A 47 7.55 1.32 7.60
CA GLU A 47 8.73 1.14 8.45
C GLU A 47 9.93 1.94 7.93
N GLN A 48 10.20 1.94 6.62
CA GLN A 48 11.26 2.75 6.03
C GLN A 48 11.02 4.26 6.25
N ALA A 49 9.77 4.72 6.11
CA ALA A 49 9.39 6.10 6.39
C ALA A 49 9.61 6.49 7.85
N LEU A 50 9.24 5.61 8.80
CA LEU A 50 9.40 5.86 10.23
C LEU A 50 10.88 5.88 10.64
N ARG A 51 11.72 4.98 10.09
CA ARG A 51 13.17 4.99 10.31
C ARG A 51 13.82 6.26 9.75
N LEU A 52 13.41 6.67 8.56
CA LEU A 52 13.90 7.91 7.94
C LEU A 52 13.52 9.14 8.78
N LYS A 53 12.30 9.17 9.31
CA LYS A 53 11.84 10.21 10.25
C LYS A 53 12.69 10.24 11.53
N GLU A 54 13.00 9.09 12.11
CA GLU A 54 13.82 8.99 13.33
C GLU A 54 15.26 9.44 13.11
N GLN A 55 15.82 9.16 11.94
CA GLN A 55 17.16 9.62 11.56
C GLN A 55 17.22 11.13 11.28
N ASN A 56 16.08 11.76 10.98
CA ASN A 56 15.97 13.17 10.62
C ASN A 56 14.99 13.91 11.55
N PRO A 57 15.43 14.38 12.72
CA PRO A 57 14.56 15.06 13.68
C PRO A 57 13.78 16.23 13.08
N GLY A 58 12.51 16.34 13.47
CA GLY A 58 11.57 17.34 12.93
C GLY A 58 10.81 16.90 11.68
N SER A 59 11.15 15.73 11.11
CA SER A 59 10.43 15.15 9.97
C SER A 59 9.05 14.64 10.35
N THR A 60 8.14 14.61 9.38
CA THR A 60 6.77 14.12 9.52
C THR A 60 6.46 12.99 8.54
N VAL A 61 5.65 12.03 8.98
CA VAL A 61 5.14 10.93 8.15
C VAL A 61 3.63 11.00 8.08
N GLY A 62 3.07 11.10 6.88
CA GLY A 62 1.64 11.05 6.64
C GLY A 62 1.24 9.85 5.79
N ILE A 63 0.08 9.26 6.07
CA ILE A 63 -0.50 8.15 5.30
C ILE A 63 -1.48 8.70 4.28
N LEU A 64 -1.29 8.39 3.01
CA LEU A 64 -2.24 8.69 1.94
C LEU A 64 -2.87 7.39 1.44
N THR A 65 -4.19 7.29 1.52
CA THR A 65 -4.94 6.13 1.02
C THR A 65 -6.12 6.58 0.17
N MET A 66 -6.42 5.83 -0.89
CA MET A 66 -7.61 6.01 -1.70
C MET A 66 -8.52 4.79 -1.56
N GLY A 67 -9.78 5.02 -1.19
CA GLY A 67 -10.71 3.90 -1.01
C GLY A 67 -12.06 4.31 -0.44
N PRO A 68 -12.93 3.33 -0.15
CA PRO A 68 -14.19 3.57 0.55
C PRO A 68 -13.92 4.06 1.99
N PRO A 69 -14.93 4.61 2.70
CA PRO A 69 -14.75 5.15 4.05
C PRO A 69 -14.02 4.20 5.01
N ARG A 70 -14.27 2.90 4.93
CA ARG A 70 -13.57 1.88 5.74
C ARG A 70 -12.04 1.86 5.56
N ALA A 71 -11.51 2.39 4.46
CA ALA A 71 -10.07 2.48 4.23
C ALA A 71 -9.37 3.43 5.21
N ALA A 72 -10.11 4.26 5.97
CA ALA A 72 -9.59 5.04 7.08
C ALA A 72 -8.88 4.16 8.14
N GLU A 73 -9.19 2.87 8.22
CA GLU A 73 -8.50 1.91 9.11
C GLU A 73 -7.00 1.85 8.82
N VAL A 74 -6.59 1.90 7.56
CA VAL A 74 -5.17 1.93 7.16
C VAL A 74 -4.47 3.16 7.74
N ILE A 75 -5.13 4.31 7.80
CA ILE A 75 -4.58 5.51 8.41
C ILE A 75 -4.42 5.30 9.93
N ARG A 76 -5.46 4.78 10.60
CA ARG A 76 -5.41 4.49 12.06
C ARG A 76 -4.25 3.55 12.39
N GLU A 77 -4.09 2.48 11.62
CA GLU A 77 -2.98 1.54 11.79
C GLU A 77 -1.61 2.20 11.61
N GLY A 78 -1.47 3.12 10.64
CA GLY A 78 -0.26 3.92 10.47
C GLY A 78 0.01 4.83 11.67
N LEU A 79 -1.02 5.52 12.17
CA LEU A 79 -0.93 6.37 13.37
C LEU A 79 -0.55 5.56 14.63
N TYR A 80 -1.03 4.33 14.77
CA TYR A 80 -0.66 3.43 15.89
C TYR A 80 0.82 3.04 15.88
N ARG A 81 1.47 3.11 14.71
CA ARG A 81 2.90 2.76 14.52
C ARG A 81 3.82 3.97 14.52
N GLY A 82 3.29 5.19 14.48
CA GLY A 82 4.11 6.40 14.61
C GLY A 82 4.00 7.41 13.47
N ALA A 83 3.10 7.22 12.52
CA ALA A 83 2.72 8.27 11.58
C ALA A 83 2.07 9.45 12.34
N ASP A 84 2.16 10.64 11.77
CA ASP A 84 1.71 11.88 12.41
C ASP A 84 0.32 12.30 11.95
N THR A 85 -0.03 11.98 10.71
CA THR A 85 -1.28 12.40 10.06
C THR A 85 -1.69 11.40 8.97
N GLY A 86 -2.86 11.63 8.37
CA GLY A 86 -3.29 10.85 7.23
C GLY A 86 -4.39 11.53 6.43
N TRP A 87 -4.49 11.13 5.17
CA TRP A 87 -5.47 11.63 4.20
C TRP A 87 -6.19 10.47 3.54
N LEU A 88 -7.50 10.50 3.61
CA LEU A 88 -8.39 9.56 2.93
C LEU A 88 -8.95 10.23 1.67
N LEU A 89 -8.58 9.73 0.50
CA LEU A 89 -9.27 10.04 -0.75
C LEU A 89 -10.50 9.15 -0.87
N THR A 90 -11.68 9.72 -0.77
CA THR A 90 -12.93 8.97 -0.84
C THR A 90 -13.99 9.75 -1.58
N ASP A 91 -14.40 9.23 -2.73
CA ASP A 91 -15.46 9.75 -3.58
C ASP A 91 -15.98 8.60 -4.44
N ARG A 92 -17.24 8.65 -4.83
CA ARG A 92 -17.82 7.71 -5.80
C ARG A 92 -17.13 7.81 -7.17
N LEU A 93 -16.63 9.00 -7.51
CA LEU A 93 -15.91 9.25 -8.76
C LEU A 93 -14.57 8.51 -8.82
N PHE A 94 -13.99 8.08 -7.69
CA PHE A 94 -12.78 7.24 -7.69
C PHE A 94 -13.07 5.76 -7.92
N ALA A 95 -14.33 5.33 -7.88
CA ALA A 95 -14.68 3.92 -7.97
C ALA A 95 -14.31 3.30 -9.33
N GLY A 96 -13.78 2.08 -9.29
CA GLY A 96 -13.41 1.33 -10.49
C GLY A 96 -12.16 1.83 -11.21
N ALA A 97 -11.34 2.66 -10.54
CA ALA A 97 -10.07 3.15 -11.07
C ALA A 97 -9.11 1.99 -11.37
N ASP A 98 -8.50 2.03 -12.56
CA ASP A 98 -7.31 1.26 -12.87
C ASP A 98 -6.04 1.94 -12.29
N THR A 99 -4.86 1.45 -12.62
CA THR A 99 -3.60 2.02 -12.12
C THR A 99 -3.36 3.44 -12.60
N LEU A 100 -3.80 3.79 -13.82
CA LEU A 100 -3.62 5.13 -14.39
C LEU A 100 -4.49 6.16 -13.66
N ALA A 101 -5.78 5.88 -13.50
CA ALA A 101 -6.71 6.75 -12.78
C ALA A 101 -6.37 6.82 -11.27
N THR A 102 -5.92 5.70 -10.67
CA THR A 102 -5.44 5.67 -9.28
C THR A 102 -4.23 6.57 -9.09
N SER A 103 -3.23 6.46 -9.96
CA SER A 103 -2.01 7.27 -9.86
C SER A 103 -2.29 8.76 -10.10
N TYR A 104 -3.28 9.10 -10.93
CA TYR A 104 -3.74 10.47 -11.11
C TYR A 104 -4.31 11.05 -9.81
N ALA A 105 -5.26 10.36 -9.20
CA ALA A 105 -5.87 10.79 -7.95
C ALA A 105 -4.86 10.93 -6.80
N LEU A 106 -3.89 10.01 -6.70
CA LEU A 106 -2.83 10.10 -5.71
C LEU A 106 -1.89 11.26 -5.98
N ALA A 107 -1.52 11.51 -7.23
CA ALA A 107 -0.64 12.62 -7.61
C ALA A 107 -1.28 13.98 -7.30
N THR A 108 -2.56 14.18 -7.62
CA THR A 108 -3.29 15.42 -7.28
C THR A 108 -3.35 15.65 -5.77
N ALA A 109 -3.56 14.57 -5.00
CA ALA A 109 -3.54 14.67 -3.54
C ALA A 109 -2.15 15.03 -2.99
N ILE A 110 -1.07 14.47 -3.55
CA ILE A 110 0.30 14.79 -3.15
C ILE A 110 0.62 16.26 -3.48
N GLN A 111 0.19 16.76 -4.64
CA GLN A 111 0.31 18.17 -5.01
C GLN A 111 -0.41 19.08 -4.00
N LYS A 112 -1.62 18.69 -3.56
CA LYS A 112 -2.38 19.43 -2.53
C LYS A 112 -1.68 19.40 -1.17
N ILE A 113 -1.05 18.28 -0.79
CA ILE A 113 -0.26 18.20 0.45
C ILE A 113 0.91 19.20 0.40
N GLY A 114 1.51 19.36 -0.77
CA GLY A 114 2.60 20.32 -1.03
C GLY A 114 3.89 20.03 -0.27
N ASP A 115 5.00 20.49 -0.80
CA ASP A 115 6.34 20.41 -0.18
C ASP A 115 6.71 19.00 0.32
N VAL A 116 6.35 17.98 -0.46
CA VAL A 116 6.66 16.58 -0.13
C VAL A 116 8.07 16.26 -0.62
N ASP A 117 8.93 15.86 0.32
CA ASP A 117 10.32 15.49 0.01
C ASP A 117 10.43 14.05 -0.49
N VAL A 118 9.66 13.13 0.11
CA VAL A 118 9.70 11.71 -0.24
C VAL A 118 8.31 11.10 -0.24
N VAL A 119 7.97 10.44 -1.34
CA VAL A 119 6.79 9.57 -1.42
C VAL A 119 7.26 8.12 -1.34
N ILE A 120 6.75 7.34 -0.40
CA ILE A 120 7.15 5.94 -0.22
C ILE A 120 5.90 5.06 -0.31
N GLY A 121 5.94 4.01 -1.11
CA GLY A 121 4.87 3.01 -1.20
C GLY A 121 5.43 1.59 -1.25
N GLY A 122 4.60 0.59 -1.05
CA GLY A 122 4.95 -0.78 -1.40
C GLY A 122 5.19 -0.92 -2.91
N ARG A 123 5.97 -1.89 -3.31
CA ARG A 123 6.19 -2.20 -4.72
C ARG A 123 4.86 -2.48 -5.43
N GLN A 124 3.97 -3.23 -4.77
CA GLN A 124 2.66 -3.58 -5.30
C GLN A 124 1.64 -3.88 -4.20
N ALA A 125 0.36 -3.89 -4.58
CA ALA A 125 -0.72 -4.37 -3.73
C ALA A 125 -1.04 -5.83 -4.06
N ILE A 126 -1.22 -6.68 -3.01
CA ILE A 126 -1.43 -8.14 -3.16
C ILE A 126 -2.75 -8.53 -3.83
N ASP A 127 -3.66 -7.59 -4.05
CA ASP A 127 -4.95 -7.84 -4.70
C ASP A 127 -4.94 -7.62 -6.22
N GLY A 128 -3.93 -6.91 -6.72
CA GLY A 128 -3.84 -6.56 -8.14
C GLY A 128 -2.49 -6.91 -8.80
N ASP A 129 -1.42 -7.00 -8.03
CA ASP A 129 -0.06 -7.41 -8.43
C ASP A 129 0.51 -6.69 -9.68
N THR A 130 0.14 -5.42 -9.90
CA THR A 130 0.54 -4.69 -11.10
C THR A 130 1.89 -3.97 -10.97
N ALA A 131 2.31 -3.62 -9.76
CA ALA A 131 3.52 -2.83 -9.46
C ALA A 131 3.64 -1.49 -10.24
N GLN A 132 2.53 -0.92 -10.69
CA GLN A 132 2.50 0.24 -11.59
C GLN A 132 2.25 1.57 -10.89
N VAL A 133 1.50 1.58 -9.77
CA VAL A 133 0.99 2.83 -9.17
C VAL A 133 2.13 3.74 -8.71
N GLY A 134 3.13 3.22 -8.02
CA GLY A 134 4.29 4.00 -7.57
C GLY A 134 5.03 4.70 -8.72
N PRO A 135 5.50 3.95 -9.75
CA PRO A 135 6.12 4.53 -10.94
C PRO A 135 5.24 5.55 -11.68
N GLN A 136 3.95 5.29 -11.81
CA GLN A 136 3.01 6.21 -12.45
C GLN A 136 2.82 7.50 -11.64
N VAL A 137 2.79 7.42 -10.30
CA VAL A 137 2.75 8.60 -9.43
C VAL A 137 4.01 9.44 -9.63
N ALA A 138 5.20 8.81 -9.67
CA ALA A 138 6.46 9.49 -9.93
C ALA A 138 6.41 10.24 -11.28
N GLN A 139 5.97 9.57 -12.34
CA GLN A 139 5.85 10.16 -13.68
C GLN A 139 4.89 11.36 -13.68
N LYS A 140 3.73 11.25 -13.02
CA LYS A 140 2.72 12.33 -12.96
C LYS A 140 3.20 13.53 -12.18
N LEU A 141 4.04 13.32 -11.17
CA LEU A 141 4.64 14.39 -10.37
C LEU A 141 5.93 14.94 -10.99
N GLY A 142 6.47 14.32 -12.04
CA GLY A 142 7.75 14.70 -12.63
C GLY A 142 8.94 14.41 -11.71
N LEU A 143 8.81 13.42 -10.82
CA LEU A 143 9.82 13.07 -9.83
C LEU A 143 10.67 11.88 -10.28
N SER A 144 11.93 11.86 -9.83
CA SER A 144 12.77 10.67 -9.89
C SER A 144 12.18 9.55 -9.06
N GLN A 145 12.51 8.30 -9.38
CA GLN A 145 12.05 7.14 -8.62
C GLN A 145 13.16 6.13 -8.38
N VAL A 146 13.09 5.46 -7.22
CA VAL A 146 13.89 4.28 -6.91
C VAL A 146 12.93 3.15 -6.55
N THR A 147 12.95 2.10 -7.35
CA THR A 147 12.06 0.94 -7.19
C THR A 147 12.78 -0.23 -6.52
N TYR A 148 11.99 -1.17 -5.96
CA TYR A 148 12.50 -2.37 -5.30
C TYR A 148 13.45 -2.07 -4.13
N ALA A 149 13.24 -0.97 -3.41
CA ALA A 149 14.04 -0.61 -2.25
C ALA A 149 13.87 -1.65 -1.12
N GLU A 150 15.00 -2.05 -0.54
CA GLU A 150 15.04 -2.88 0.66
C GLU A 150 15.32 -2.04 1.90
N GLU A 151 16.14 -1.00 1.77
CA GLU A 151 16.52 -0.16 2.89
C GLU A 151 16.94 1.24 2.44
N ILE A 152 16.41 2.26 3.12
CA ILE A 152 16.90 3.63 3.03
C ILE A 152 18.02 3.76 4.07
N LEU A 153 19.26 3.85 3.61
CA LEU A 153 20.44 3.80 4.47
C LEU A 153 20.71 5.14 5.16
N LYS A 154 20.61 6.23 4.43
CA LYS A 154 20.88 7.59 4.95
C LYS A 154 20.22 8.68 4.11
N CYS A 155 20.12 9.86 4.71
CA CYS A 155 19.69 11.10 4.09
C CYS A 155 20.74 12.18 4.36
N GLU A 156 21.46 12.62 3.34
CA GLU A 156 22.52 13.63 3.42
C GLU A 156 22.49 14.52 2.17
N ASP A 157 22.78 15.80 2.34
CA ASP A 157 22.94 16.78 1.25
C ASP A 157 21.78 16.80 0.23
N GLY A 158 20.54 16.62 0.72
CA GLY A 158 19.36 16.61 -0.14
C GLY A 158 19.19 15.32 -0.97
N LYS A 159 19.92 14.26 -0.64
CA LYS A 159 19.86 12.97 -1.32
C LYS A 159 19.54 11.84 -0.35
N LEU A 160 18.90 10.78 -0.87
CA LEU A 160 18.77 9.50 -0.18
C LEU A 160 19.75 8.48 -0.77
N THR A 161 20.43 7.75 0.10
CA THR A 161 21.18 6.54 -0.26
C THR A 161 20.30 5.34 0.02
N ILE A 162 20.02 4.55 -1.01
CA ILE A 162 19.02 3.48 -0.97
C ILE A 162 19.64 2.19 -1.49
N ARG A 163 19.52 1.10 -0.71
CA ARG A 163 19.81 -0.26 -1.16
C ARG A 163 18.57 -0.84 -1.79
N ARG A 164 18.70 -1.34 -3.02
CA ARG A 164 17.60 -1.91 -3.79
C ARG A 164 17.96 -3.27 -4.39
N HIS A 165 16.94 -4.07 -4.60
CA HIS A 165 17.05 -5.37 -5.28
C HIS A 165 17.04 -5.18 -6.80
N ILE A 166 17.88 -5.93 -7.49
CA ILE A 166 17.93 -6.05 -8.96
C ILE A 166 18.07 -7.51 -9.34
N ASP A 167 17.85 -7.83 -10.61
CA ASP A 167 18.09 -9.18 -11.11
C ASP A 167 19.55 -9.56 -10.91
N GLY A 168 19.76 -10.66 -10.16
CA GLY A 168 21.08 -11.18 -9.85
C GLY A 168 21.81 -10.52 -8.67
N GLY A 169 21.17 -9.60 -7.93
CA GLY A 169 21.82 -9.05 -6.75
C GLY A 169 21.16 -7.82 -6.13
N VAL A 170 21.98 -7.01 -5.50
CA VAL A 170 21.57 -5.74 -4.87
C VAL A 170 22.52 -4.64 -5.33
N GLU A 171 22.00 -3.44 -5.43
CA GLU A 171 22.81 -2.25 -5.66
C GLU A 171 22.47 -1.14 -4.65
N THR A 172 23.40 -0.22 -4.46
CA THR A 172 23.18 0.98 -3.66
C THR A 172 23.24 2.19 -4.57
N VAL A 173 22.17 2.99 -4.53
CA VAL A 173 22.04 4.18 -5.38
C VAL A 173 21.88 5.42 -4.52
N GLU A 174 22.36 6.56 -5.02
CA GLU A 174 22.04 7.88 -4.48
C GLU A 174 21.06 8.59 -5.40
N ALA A 175 19.97 9.10 -4.83
CA ALA A 175 18.94 9.81 -5.57
C ALA A 175 18.60 11.16 -4.89
N PRO A 176 18.52 12.26 -5.67
CA PRO A 176 18.12 13.56 -5.14
C PRO A 176 16.65 13.59 -4.76
N MET A 177 16.30 14.32 -3.71
CA MET A 177 14.93 14.64 -3.34
C MET A 177 14.45 15.90 -4.12
N PRO A 178 13.13 16.02 -4.41
CA PRO A 178 12.08 15.07 -4.07
C PRO A 178 12.07 13.83 -4.98
N LEU A 179 11.65 12.67 -4.41
CA LEU A 179 11.59 11.41 -5.17
C LEU A 179 10.50 10.47 -4.68
N VAL A 180 10.19 9.45 -5.49
CA VAL A 180 9.30 8.35 -5.15
C VAL A 180 10.12 7.07 -4.91
N VAL A 181 9.85 6.36 -3.83
CA VAL A 181 10.49 5.09 -3.49
C VAL A 181 9.43 3.99 -3.41
N THR A 182 9.66 2.85 -4.07
CA THR A 182 8.82 1.65 -3.87
C THR A 182 9.61 0.55 -3.17
N VAL A 183 9.03 0.02 -2.09
CA VAL A 183 9.67 -0.88 -1.14
C VAL A 183 9.19 -2.30 -1.35
N THR A 184 10.11 -3.26 -1.37
CA THR A 184 9.79 -4.69 -1.55
C THR A 184 9.41 -5.36 -0.23
N GLY A 185 8.78 -6.54 -0.32
CA GLY A 185 8.46 -7.37 0.83
C GLY A 185 9.68 -7.97 1.54
N SER A 186 10.89 -7.92 0.94
CA SER A 186 12.16 -8.33 1.57
C SER A 186 12.72 -7.28 2.53
N ALA A 187 12.20 -6.04 2.48
CA ALA A 187 12.56 -5.00 3.42
C ALA A 187 12.14 -5.36 4.86
N ALA A 188 12.72 -4.64 5.83
CA ALA A 188 12.41 -4.89 7.23
C ALA A 188 10.90 -4.84 7.52
N PRO A 189 10.37 -5.78 8.32
CA PRO A 189 8.96 -5.78 8.70
C PRO A 189 8.62 -4.54 9.54
N CYS A 190 7.38 -4.08 9.39
CA CYS A 190 6.92 -2.92 10.16
C CYS A 190 6.83 -3.23 11.65
N ARG A 191 7.22 -2.24 12.46
CA ARG A 191 7.09 -2.28 13.91
C ARG A 191 5.64 -2.53 14.35
N PRO A 192 5.41 -3.17 15.51
CA PRO A 192 4.08 -3.35 16.07
C PRO A 192 3.45 -2.02 16.47
N ALA A 193 2.12 -2.02 16.61
CA ALA A 193 1.38 -0.88 17.13
C ALA A 193 1.82 -0.55 18.56
N ASN A 194 2.03 0.74 18.83
CA ASN A 194 2.39 1.25 20.15
C ASN A 194 1.12 1.46 20.98
N ALA A 195 1.03 0.83 22.15
CA ALA A 195 -0.15 0.89 23.01
C ALA A 195 -0.56 2.34 23.38
N LYS A 196 0.41 3.24 23.61
CA LYS A 196 0.13 4.66 23.89
C LYS A 196 -0.51 5.35 22.68
N LEU A 197 -0.02 5.08 21.47
CA LEU A 197 -0.56 5.64 20.24
C LEU A 197 -1.94 5.03 19.90
N VAL A 198 -2.12 3.73 20.14
CA VAL A 198 -3.45 3.10 20.03
C VAL A 198 -4.45 3.79 20.93
N MET A 199 -4.10 4.01 22.20
CA MET A 199 -4.98 4.71 23.15
C MET A 199 -5.27 6.15 22.73
N LYS A 200 -4.30 6.84 22.11
CA LYS A 200 -4.44 8.20 21.59
C LYS A 200 -5.39 8.25 20.40
N TYR A 201 -5.21 7.35 19.43
CA TYR A 201 -5.85 7.44 18.11
C TYR A 201 -6.97 6.42 17.86
N LYS A 202 -7.30 5.52 18.80
CA LYS A 202 -8.36 4.51 18.62
C LYS A 202 -9.75 5.05 18.25
N ARG A 203 -9.96 6.35 18.45
CA ARG A 203 -11.20 7.05 18.09
C ARG A 203 -11.00 8.01 16.91
N ALA A 204 -9.82 7.98 16.29
CA ALA A 204 -9.60 8.78 15.08
C ALA A 204 -10.55 8.31 13.97
N THR A 205 -11.24 9.24 13.32
CA THR A 205 -12.27 8.93 12.32
C THR A 205 -12.30 9.98 11.21
N ALA A 206 -12.60 9.54 10.01
CA ALA A 206 -12.93 10.44 8.92
C ALA A 206 -14.35 10.99 9.09
N PRO A 207 -14.63 12.22 8.65
CA PRO A 207 -15.97 12.82 8.78
C PRO A 207 -17.10 11.92 8.25
N MET A 208 -16.88 11.20 7.15
CA MET A 208 -17.88 10.32 6.54
C MET A 208 -18.17 9.06 7.36
N GLU A 209 -17.30 8.67 8.28
CA GLU A 209 -17.51 7.53 9.18
C GLU A 209 -18.40 7.89 10.39
N ARG A 210 -18.57 9.20 10.69
CA ARG A 210 -19.28 9.66 11.87
C ARG A 210 -20.78 9.53 11.73
N LYS A 211 -21.42 9.10 12.82
CA LYS A 211 -22.87 9.05 12.92
C LYS A 211 -23.35 10.19 13.83
N PRO A 212 -24.42 10.90 13.49
CA PRO A 212 -24.92 12.01 14.31
C PRO A 212 -25.24 11.60 15.76
N GLU A 213 -25.70 10.35 15.94
CA GLU A 213 -26.06 9.77 17.22
C GLU A 213 -24.87 9.26 18.06
N ASP A 214 -23.62 9.34 17.54
CA ASP A 214 -22.47 8.85 18.30
C ASP A 214 -22.19 9.73 19.51
N LYS A 215 -22.25 9.12 20.69
CA LYS A 215 -21.98 9.77 21.98
C LYS A 215 -20.56 10.37 22.10
N TYR A 216 -19.67 10.08 21.18
CA TYR A 216 -18.28 10.55 21.18
C TYR A 216 -18.04 11.73 20.25
N ASN A 217 -19.08 12.27 19.57
CA ASN A 217 -18.92 13.38 18.62
C ASN A 217 -18.27 14.62 19.25
N TYR A 218 -18.51 14.88 20.54
CA TYR A 218 -17.88 15.99 21.27
C TYR A 218 -16.34 15.90 21.31
N LEU A 219 -15.76 14.69 21.21
CA LEU A 219 -14.30 14.51 21.25
C LEU A 219 -13.60 15.13 20.02
N TYR A 220 -14.26 15.26 18.89
CA TYR A 220 -13.65 15.79 17.67
C TYR A 220 -13.47 17.31 17.72
N GLU A 221 -14.27 17.99 18.54
CA GLU A 221 -14.11 19.43 18.85
C GLU A 221 -13.01 19.63 19.88
N GLU A 222 -13.01 18.83 20.96
CA GLU A 222 -12.01 18.91 22.03
C GLU A 222 -10.62 18.45 21.58
N ARG A 223 -10.56 17.49 20.63
CA ARG A 223 -9.34 16.82 20.19
C ARG A 223 -9.28 16.77 18.67
N PRO A 224 -8.98 17.87 17.99
CA PRO A 224 -8.98 17.95 16.52
C PRO A 224 -8.09 16.92 15.84
N TYR A 225 -7.03 16.44 16.50
CA TYR A 225 -6.14 15.38 16.01
C TYR A 225 -6.83 14.01 15.80
N LEU A 226 -8.06 13.85 16.32
CA LEU A 226 -8.88 12.65 16.07
C LEU A 226 -9.69 12.76 14.76
N THR A 227 -9.69 13.90 14.11
CA THR A 227 -10.34 14.08 12.81
C THR A 227 -9.31 13.78 11.70
N LEU A 228 -9.53 12.69 10.97
CA LEU A 228 -8.72 12.35 9.81
C LEU A 228 -9.09 13.26 8.63
N ASN A 229 -8.09 13.67 7.84
CA ASN A 229 -8.34 14.43 6.65
C ASN A 229 -9.07 13.54 5.63
N GLN A 230 -10.13 14.06 5.08
CA GLN A 230 -10.94 13.38 4.05
C GLN A 230 -11.08 14.32 2.87
N TRP A 231 -10.77 13.81 1.67
CA TRP A 231 -10.81 14.58 0.44
C TRP A 231 -11.58 13.86 -0.66
N THR A 232 -12.37 14.60 -1.38
CA THR A 232 -13.09 14.23 -2.60
C THR A 232 -12.27 14.60 -3.83
N VAL A 233 -12.77 14.30 -5.04
CA VAL A 233 -12.16 14.75 -6.31
C VAL A 233 -12.08 16.27 -6.35
N ALA A 234 -13.14 16.97 -5.92
CA ALA A 234 -13.18 18.42 -5.90
C ALA A 234 -12.17 19.04 -4.91
N ASP A 235 -11.97 18.38 -3.75
CA ASP A 235 -11.01 18.87 -2.75
C ASP A 235 -9.56 18.83 -3.25
N VAL A 236 -9.22 17.93 -4.17
CA VAL A 236 -7.87 17.81 -4.73
C VAL A 236 -7.75 18.47 -6.12
N ASP A 237 -8.70 19.31 -6.50
CA ASP A 237 -8.78 19.96 -7.82
C ASP A 237 -8.64 18.95 -8.98
N GLY A 238 -9.17 17.73 -8.76
CA GLY A 238 -9.09 16.63 -9.72
C GLY A 238 -10.09 16.78 -10.86
N ASP A 239 -9.66 16.40 -12.07
CA ASP A 239 -10.54 16.28 -13.23
C ASP A 239 -11.34 14.97 -13.15
N PRO A 240 -12.69 15.02 -13.05
CA PRO A 240 -13.53 13.83 -12.99
C PRO A 240 -13.35 12.89 -14.20
N GLN A 241 -12.93 13.42 -15.36
CA GLN A 241 -12.71 12.62 -16.57
C GLN A 241 -11.45 11.75 -16.46
N GLN A 242 -10.53 12.08 -15.55
CA GLN A 242 -9.31 11.32 -15.29
C GLN A 242 -9.43 10.43 -14.04
N CYS A 243 -10.60 10.40 -13.40
CA CYS A 243 -10.86 9.63 -12.19
C CYS A 243 -11.71 8.38 -12.45
N GLY A 244 -11.56 7.36 -11.60
CA GLY A 244 -12.38 6.16 -11.59
C GLY A 244 -12.49 5.47 -12.94
N LEU A 245 -13.67 4.96 -13.26
CA LEU A 245 -13.94 4.31 -14.54
C LEU A 245 -13.78 5.23 -15.76
N SER A 246 -14.04 6.52 -15.61
CA SER A 246 -13.92 7.49 -16.71
C SER A 246 -12.46 7.71 -17.10
N GLY A 247 -11.56 7.76 -16.11
CA GLY A 247 -10.13 7.93 -16.33
C GLY A 247 -9.36 6.62 -16.58
N SER A 248 -10.05 5.48 -16.62
CA SER A 248 -9.44 4.15 -16.75
C SER A 248 -9.48 3.64 -18.18
N PRO A 249 -8.35 3.60 -18.92
CA PRO A 249 -8.29 2.99 -20.24
C PRO A 249 -8.44 1.47 -20.19
N THR A 250 -8.15 0.82 -19.07
CA THR A 250 -8.30 -0.61 -18.88
C THR A 250 -9.59 -0.94 -18.12
N LYS A 251 -10.28 -2.01 -18.55
CA LYS A 251 -11.50 -2.48 -17.88
C LYS A 251 -11.38 -3.97 -17.60
N VAL A 252 -11.62 -4.36 -16.35
CA VAL A 252 -11.66 -5.77 -15.97
C VAL A 252 -12.88 -6.42 -16.62
N LYS A 253 -12.63 -7.32 -17.58
CA LYS A 253 -13.70 -8.06 -18.28
C LYS A 253 -14.27 -9.19 -17.41
N ALA A 254 -13.40 -9.93 -16.75
CA ALA A 254 -13.76 -11.03 -15.88
C ALA A 254 -12.61 -11.34 -14.91
N VAL A 255 -12.95 -11.80 -13.71
CA VAL A 255 -12.00 -12.36 -12.74
C VAL A 255 -12.32 -13.84 -12.60
N LYS A 256 -11.34 -14.70 -12.88
CA LYS A 256 -11.42 -16.13 -12.56
C LYS A 256 -10.50 -16.43 -11.40
N ASN A 257 -11.07 -16.89 -10.31
CA ASN A 257 -10.27 -17.36 -9.19
C ASN A 257 -9.80 -18.78 -9.49
N ILE A 258 -8.50 -18.99 -9.51
CA ILE A 258 -7.91 -20.33 -9.59
C ILE A 258 -7.73 -20.79 -8.13
N VAL A 259 -8.55 -21.73 -7.71
CA VAL A 259 -8.36 -22.39 -6.42
C VAL A 259 -7.40 -23.54 -6.68
N PHE A 260 -6.21 -23.47 -6.11
CA PHE A 260 -5.29 -24.61 -6.11
C PHE A 260 -5.90 -25.71 -5.24
N GLN A 261 -6.42 -26.74 -5.87
CA GLN A 261 -6.74 -27.97 -5.16
C GLN A 261 -5.43 -28.74 -4.97
N ALA A 262 -5.17 -29.18 -3.74
CA ALA A 262 -4.06 -30.08 -3.49
C ALA A 262 -4.26 -31.32 -4.36
N LYS A 263 -3.38 -31.53 -5.34
CA LYS A 263 -3.29 -32.80 -6.05
C LYS A 263 -2.88 -33.89 -5.05
N GLU A 264 -3.19 -35.13 -5.33
CA GLU A 264 -2.71 -36.27 -4.52
C GLU A 264 -1.18 -36.20 -4.40
N SER A 265 -0.69 -36.33 -3.18
CA SER A 265 0.75 -36.33 -2.94
C SER A 265 1.38 -37.59 -3.52
N LYS A 266 2.45 -37.42 -4.29
CA LYS A 266 3.28 -38.53 -4.77
C LYS A 266 4.37 -38.79 -3.76
N THR A 267 4.52 -40.07 -3.34
CA THR A 267 5.64 -40.49 -2.51
C THR A 267 6.71 -41.09 -3.42
N LEU A 268 7.91 -40.52 -3.37
CA LEU A 268 9.06 -40.96 -4.15
C LEU A 268 9.98 -41.78 -3.27
N THR A 269 10.61 -42.82 -3.85
CA THR A 269 11.50 -43.70 -3.11
C THR A 269 12.95 -43.22 -3.06
N GLY A 270 13.26 -42.15 -3.77
CA GLY A 270 14.63 -41.60 -3.83
C GLY A 270 15.58 -42.34 -4.75
N CYS A 271 15.09 -43.27 -5.60
CA CYS A 271 15.90 -43.87 -6.66
C CYS A 271 16.07 -42.88 -7.83
N ASP A 272 17.11 -43.09 -8.65
CA ASP A 272 17.45 -42.19 -9.76
C ASP A 272 16.26 -41.99 -10.73
N ALA A 273 15.48 -43.05 -10.99
CA ALA A 273 14.31 -42.99 -11.86
C ALA A 273 13.20 -42.09 -11.31
N ASP A 274 12.95 -42.12 -10.00
CA ASP A 274 11.95 -41.27 -9.34
C ASP A 274 12.39 -39.79 -9.31
N ILE A 275 13.69 -39.55 -9.08
CA ILE A 275 14.28 -38.21 -9.13
C ILE A 275 14.20 -37.63 -10.55
N GLU A 276 14.53 -38.43 -11.58
CA GLU A 276 14.42 -38.01 -12.97
C GLU A 276 12.96 -37.70 -13.35
N CYS A 277 12.01 -38.51 -12.91
CA CYS A 277 10.58 -38.27 -13.11
C CYS A 277 10.12 -36.96 -12.47
N LEU A 278 10.55 -36.69 -11.22
CA LEU A 278 10.24 -35.44 -10.52
C LEU A 278 10.79 -34.24 -11.27
N ILE A 279 12.06 -34.27 -11.68
CA ILE A 279 12.69 -33.17 -12.39
C ILE A 279 11.97 -32.89 -13.73
N LYS A 280 11.64 -33.95 -14.48
CA LYS A 280 10.87 -33.81 -15.73
C LYS A 280 9.51 -33.20 -15.48
N GLU A 281 8.78 -33.66 -14.48
CA GLU A 281 7.45 -33.10 -14.15
C GLU A 281 7.54 -31.61 -13.75
N LEU A 282 8.56 -31.21 -12.96
CA LEU A 282 8.78 -29.81 -12.58
C LEU A 282 9.15 -28.92 -13.78
N LEU A 283 9.92 -29.46 -14.75
CA LEU A 283 10.24 -28.76 -16.00
C LEU A 283 9.02 -28.62 -16.91
N ASP A 284 8.24 -29.69 -17.09
CA ASP A 284 7.04 -29.71 -17.94
C ASP A 284 5.96 -28.75 -17.39
N GLU A 285 5.80 -28.67 -16.07
CA GLU A 285 4.90 -27.75 -15.39
C GLU A 285 5.48 -26.32 -15.28
N LYS A 286 6.70 -26.07 -15.79
CA LYS A 286 7.41 -24.77 -15.73
C LYS A 286 7.55 -24.20 -14.32
N ILE A 287 7.76 -25.09 -13.34
CA ILE A 287 8.02 -24.69 -11.94
C ILE A 287 9.49 -24.36 -11.76
N ILE A 288 10.36 -25.07 -12.48
CA ILE A 288 11.80 -24.84 -12.56
C ILE A 288 12.22 -24.72 -14.03
N GLY A 289 13.25 -23.91 -14.30
CA GLY A 289 13.79 -23.73 -15.68
C GLY A 289 13.75 -22.28 -16.14
#